data_76ebcda002bfbce9e8c472f9f08bb248
#
_entry.id   76ebcda002bfbce9e8c472f9f08bb248
#
_cell.length_a   1.000
_cell.length_b   1.000
_cell.length_c   1.000
_cell.angle_alpha   90.00
_cell.angle_beta   90.00
_cell.angle_gamma   90.00
#
_symmetry.space_group_name_H-M   'P 1'
#
loop_
_entity.id
_entity.type
_entity.pdbx_description
1 polymer ?
#
loop_
_entity_poly.entity_id
_entity_poly.type
_entity_poly.pdbx_seq_one_letter_code
_entity_poly.pdbx_strand_id
1 'polypeptide(L)'
;EVVDRVAKECPDTLLLAEAFWMMEGYFVRTLGMHRVYNSAFMNMLKKEENQKYRETVKNTITFDPQVLKRYVNFMNNPDEETAIAQFGDGDKYFGCCTLMITMPGLPMFGHGQIEGYTEKYGMEYTKAYKDEKPRDYLVERHWHDIFPLMKKRYLFSGVENFLFYDLWQDGAVNENVFA
;
A
#
# COMPACT_ATOMS: atom_id res chain seq x y z
N GLU A 1 -18.26 -0.53 -20.60
CA GLU A 1 -18.92 -1.79 -20.97
C GLU A 1 -18.61 -2.92 -20.00
N VAL A 2 -17.31 -3.34 -19.83
CA VAL A 2 -16.96 -4.45 -18.91
C VAL A 2 -17.39 -4.12 -17.48
N VAL A 3 -17.01 -2.96 -16.95
CA VAL A 3 -17.35 -2.52 -15.59
C VAL A 3 -18.89 -2.51 -15.39
N ASP A 4 -19.62 -1.98 -16.35
CA ASP A 4 -21.09 -1.90 -16.28
C ASP A 4 -21.75 -3.28 -16.30
N ARG A 5 -21.19 -4.21 -17.08
CA ARG A 5 -21.65 -5.59 -17.09
C ARG A 5 -21.37 -6.30 -15.78
N VAL A 6 -20.16 -6.15 -15.24
CA VAL A 6 -19.79 -6.75 -13.94
C VAL A 6 -20.69 -6.20 -12.83
N ALA A 7 -20.91 -4.87 -12.80
CA ALA A 7 -21.81 -4.26 -11.82
C ALA A 7 -23.24 -4.81 -11.88
N LYS A 8 -23.71 -5.20 -13.07
CA LYS A 8 -25.06 -5.73 -13.30
C LYS A 8 -25.16 -7.23 -13.08
N GLU A 9 -24.19 -7.99 -13.60
CA GLU A 9 -24.26 -9.46 -13.67
C GLU A 9 -23.56 -10.14 -12.48
N CYS A 10 -22.54 -9.50 -11.91
CA CYS A 10 -21.72 -10.02 -10.82
C CYS A 10 -21.36 -8.90 -9.81
N PRO A 11 -22.36 -8.27 -9.14
CA PRO A 11 -22.16 -7.07 -8.32
C PRO A 11 -21.18 -7.25 -7.15
N ASP A 12 -20.97 -8.47 -6.71
CA ASP A 12 -20.02 -8.79 -5.62
C ASP A 12 -18.56 -8.94 -6.10
N THR A 13 -18.31 -8.72 -7.40
CA THR A 13 -16.95 -8.82 -7.96
C THR A 13 -16.19 -7.52 -7.77
N LEU A 14 -15.03 -7.60 -7.14
CA LEU A 14 -14.11 -6.48 -7.03
C LEU A 14 -13.23 -6.40 -8.30
N LEU A 15 -13.26 -5.24 -8.96
CA LEU A 15 -12.39 -4.94 -10.08
C LEU A 15 -11.20 -4.12 -9.59
N LEU A 16 -10.01 -4.71 -9.69
CA LEU A 16 -8.74 -4.10 -9.35
C LEU A 16 -7.96 -3.78 -10.63
N ALA A 17 -7.65 -2.51 -10.84
CA ALA A 17 -6.89 -2.05 -11.98
C ALA A 17 -5.39 -2.01 -11.68
N GLU A 18 -4.60 -2.38 -12.65
CA GLU A 18 -3.19 -2.05 -12.72
C GLU A 18 -3.01 -0.87 -13.67
N ALA A 19 -2.61 0.27 -13.11
CA ALA A 19 -2.45 1.51 -13.85
C ALA A 19 -1.01 2.00 -13.74
N PHE A 20 -0.50 2.55 -14.83
CA PHE A 20 0.84 3.11 -14.91
C PHE A 20 0.77 4.61 -15.19
N TRP A 21 1.82 5.34 -14.80
CA TRP A 21 2.06 6.72 -15.22
C TRP A 21 0.94 7.70 -14.86
N MET A 22 0.50 7.69 -13.59
CA MET A 22 -0.50 8.60 -13.06
C MET A 22 -1.90 8.44 -13.70
N MET A 23 -2.19 7.25 -14.22
CA MET A 23 -3.52 6.93 -14.76
C MET A 23 -4.49 6.41 -13.71
N GLU A 24 -4.07 6.30 -12.46
CA GLU A 24 -4.88 5.73 -11.36
C GLU A 24 -6.22 6.45 -11.23
N GLY A 25 -6.21 7.78 -11.27
CA GLY A 25 -7.43 8.59 -11.22
C GLY A 25 -8.39 8.34 -12.40
N TYR A 26 -7.86 8.14 -13.60
CA TYR A 26 -8.66 7.81 -14.77
C TYR A 26 -9.36 6.44 -14.62
N PHE A 27 -8.63 5.42 -14.17
CA PHE A 27 -9.20 4.08 -13.97
C PHE A 27 -10.35 4.07 -12.95
N VAL A 28 -10.19 4.77 -11.85
CA VAL A 28 -11.22 4.75 -10.79
C VAL A 28 -12.37 5.72 -11.04
N ARG A 29 -12.11 6.92 -11.59
CA ARG A 29 -13.13 7.95 -11.77
C ARG A 29 -13.85 7.85 -13.11
N THR A 30 -13.10 7.61 -14.20
CA THR A 30 -13.67 7.60 -15.55
C THR A 30 -14.13 6.20 -15.96
N LEU A 31 -13.30 5.19 -15.71
CA LEU A 31 -13.61 3.81 -16.07
C LEU A 31 -14.44 3.08 -15.01
N GLY A 32 -14.52 3.59 -13.77
CA GLY A 32 -15.34 3.03 -12.70
C GLY A 32 -14.75 1.78 -12.05
N MET A 33 -13.45 1.54 -12.18
CA MET A 33 -12.77 0.44 -11.47
C MET A 33 -12.87 0.62 -9.96
N HIS A 34 -13.09 -0.46 -9.23
CA HIS A 34 -13.29 -0.40 -7.78
C HIS A 34 -12.02 -0.03 -7.03
N ARG A 35 -10.88 -0.55 -7.46
CA ARG A 35 -9.56 -0.34 -6.85
C ARG A 35 -8.50 -0.18 -7.94
N VAL A 36 -7.39 0.43 -7.54
CA VAL A 36 -6.19 0.56 -8.38
C VAL A 36 -4.94 0.45 -7.51
N TYR A 37 -3.90 -0.21 -8.00
CA TYR A 37 -2.62 -0.30 -7.31
C TYR A 37 -1.98 1.08 -7.13
N ASN A 38 -1.50 1.35 -5.91
CA ASN A 38 -0.77 2.57 -5.58
C ASN A 38 0.75 2.35 -5.70
N SER A 39 1.25 2.34 -6.93
CA SER A 39 2.68 2.20 -7.18
C SER A 39 3.51 3.36 -6.63
N ALA A 40 2.92 4.56 -6.50
CA ALA A 40 3.56 5.72 -5.90
C ALA A 40 3.92 5.47 -4.43
N PHE A 41 3.02 4.86 -3.65
CA PHE A 41 3.28 4.45 -2.27
C PHE A 41 4.55 3.63 -2.18
N MET A 42 4.61 2.51 -2.89
CA MET A 42 5.74 1.60 -2.83
C MET A 42 7.04 2.27 -3.33
N ASN A 43 7.00 2.89 -4.52
CA ASN A 43 8.20 3.41 -5.16
C ASN A 43 8.81 4.61 -4.42
N MET A 44 7.99 5.53 -3.91
CA MET A 44 8.49 6.70 -3.21
C MET A 44 9.03 6.33 -1.84
N LEU A 45 8.34 5.48 -1.09
CA LEU A 45 8.76 5.10 0.26
C LEU A 45 10.00 4.21 0.26
N LYS A 46 10.15 3.29 -0.69
CA LYS A 46 11.38 2.50 -0.78
C LYS A 46 12.61 3.35 -1.06
N LYS A 47 12.45 4.43 -1.84
CA LYS A 47 13.51 5.39 -2.18
C LYS A 47 13.69 6.50 -1.15
N GLU A 48 12.85 6.54 -0.11
CA GLU A 48 12.83 7.60 0.91
C GLU A 48 12.54 8.99 0.32
N GLU A 49 11.79 9.05 -0.78
CA GLU A 49 11.26 10.29 -1.37
C GLU A 49 10.06 10.80 -0.54
N ASN A 50 10.28 10.98 0.76
CA ASN A 50 9.21 11.24 1.73
C ASN A 50 8.48 12.56 1.46
N GLN A 51 9.21 13.64 1.15
CA GLN A 51 8.61 14.91 0.76
C GLN A 51 7.65 14.73 -0.42
N LYS A 52 8.11 14.09 -1.47
CA LYS A 52 7.35 13.87 -2.69
C LYS A 52 6.10 13.02 -2.43
N TYR A 53 6.23 11.99 -1.59
CA TYR A 53 5.07 11.19 -1.20
C TYR A 53 4.05 12.00 -0.39
N ARG A 54 4.50 12.80 0.58
CA ARG A 54 3.65 13.71 1.36
C ARG A 54 2.91 14.71 0.47
N GLU A 55 3.61 15.34 -0.47
CA GLU A 55 3.02 16.26 -1.46
C GLU A 55 1.96 15.53 -2.32
N THR A 56 2.24 14.30 -2.76
CA THR A 56 1.29 13.49 -3.52
C THR A 56 0.02 13.22 -2.73
N VAL A 57 0.14 12.84 -1.45
CA VAL A 57 -1.02 12.62 -0.56
C VAL A 57 -1.82 13.91 -0.39
N LYS A 58 -1.17 15.04 -0.07
CA LYS A 58 -1.82 16.35 0.10
C LYS A 58 -2.54 16.81 -1.16
N ASN A 59 -1.90 16.68 -2.31
CA ASN A 59 -2.50 17.01 -3.59
C ASN A 59 -3.74 16.15 -3.88
N THR A 60 -3.67 14.85 -3.54
CA THR A 60 -4.82 13.96 -3.69
C THR A 60 -5.97 14.36 -2.76
N ILE A 61 -5.67 14.70 -1.49
CA ILE A 61 -6.69 15.18 -0.54
C ILE A 61 -7.35 16.46 -1.06
N THR A 62 -6.57 17.40 -1.56
CA THR A 62 -7.07 18.69 -2.07
C THR A 62 -7.92 18.52 -3.31
N PHE A 63 -7.52 17.62 -4.20
CA PHE A 63 -8.20 17.42 -5.48
C PHE A 63 -9.46 16.54 -5.35
N ASP A 64 -9.31 15.35 -4.77
CA ASP A 64 -10.40 14.41 -4.54
C ASP A 64 -9.97 13.35 -3.51
N PRO A 65 -10.30 13.54 -2.22
CA PRO A 65 -9.90 12.60 -1.18
C PRO A 65 -10.49 11.20 -1.39
N GLN A 66 -11.61 11.05 -2.12
CA GLN A 66 -12.22 9.75 -2.38
C GLN A 66 -11.32 8.83 -3.21
N VAL A 67 -10.36 9.37 -3.95
CA VAL A 67 -9.37 8.57 -4.69
C VAL A 67 -8.50 7.75 -3.73
N LEU A 68 -8.16 8.28 -2.55
CA LEU A 68 -7.38 7.55 -1.54
C LEU A 68 -8.07 6.23 -1.13
N LYS A 69 -9.41 6.23 -1.02
CA LYS A 69 -10.17 5.01 -0.69
C LYS A 69 -10.07 3.92 -1.76
N ARG A 70 -9.73 4.31 -2.97
CA ARG A 70 -9.67 3.42 -4.14
C ARG A 70 -8.29 2.80 -4.32
N TYR A 71 -7.28 3.30 -3.60
CA TYR A 71 -5.93 2.76 -3.67
C TYR A 71 -5.80 1.40 -2.99
N VAL A 72 -4.98 0.55 -3.58
CA VAL A 72 -4.40 -0.64 -2.95
C VAL A 72 -2.95 -0.31 -2.63
N ASN A 73 -2.66 -0.12 -1.35
CA ASN A 73 -1.31 0.17 -0.86
C ASN A 73 -0.57 -1.16 -0.62
N PHE A 74 0.64 -1.28 -1.11
CA PHE A 74 1.42 -2.51 -1.03
C PHE A 74 2.92 -2.22 -0.91
N MET A 75 3.66 -3.15 -0.32
CA MET A 75 5.12 -3.09 -0.23
C MET A 75 5.80 -3.99 -1.27
N ASN A 76 5.11 -5.03 -1.72
CA ASN A 76 5.52 -5.87 -2.84
C ASN A 76 4.31 -6.54 -3.47
N ASN A 77 4.50 -7.04 -4.68
CA ASN A 77 3.56 -7.87 -5.44
C ASN A 77 4.36 -8.90 -6.27
N PRO A 78 3.72 -9.77 -7.06
CA PRO A 78 4.46 -10.75 -7.86
C PRO A 78 5.47 -10.16 -8.88
N ASP A 79 5.25 -8.93 -9.33
CA ASP A 79 6.10 -8.28 -10.34
C ASP A 79 7.29 -7.53 -9.72
N GLU A 80 7.17 -7.16 -8.45
CA GLU A 80 8.18 -6.39 -7.72
C GLU A 80 9.13 -7.30 -6.92
N GLU A 81 10.23 -6.73 -6.48
CA GLU A 81 11.11 -7.41 -5.53
C GLU A 81 10.41 -7.65 -4.19
N THR A 82 10.90 -8.60 -3.40
CA THR A 82 10.31 -8.92 -2.09
C THR A 82 10.31 -7.71 -1.16
N ALA A 83 9.38 -7.65 -0.22
CA ALA A 83 9.26 -6.52 0.70
C ALA A 83 10.55 -6.26 1.48
N ILE A 84 11.23 -7.32 1.93
CA ILE A 84 12.51 -7.17 2.65
C ILE A 84 13.66 -6.73 1.74
N ALA A 85 13.65 -7.07 0.46
CA ALA A 85 14.63 -6.58 -0.50
C ALA A 85 14.44 -5.08 -0.77
N GLN A 86 13.20 -4.60 -0.74
CA GLN A 86 12.88 -3.19 -1.00
C GLN A 86 13.00 -2.28 0.23
N PHE A 87 12.64 -2.77 1.41
CA PHE A 87 12.52 -1.95 2.63
C PHE A 87 13.43 -2.39 3.78
N GLY A 88 14.18 -3.49 3.60
CA GLY A 88 14.91 -4.13 4.70
C GLY A 88 13.98 -4.89 5.64
N ASP A 89 14.43 -5.20 6.83
CA ASP A 89 13.70 -5.97 7.85
C ASP A 89 13.68 -5.28 9.23
N GLY A 90 14.06 -3.99 9.25
CA GLY A 90 14.12 -3.16 10.46
C GLY A 90 12.99 -2.13 10.54
N ASP A 91 13.27 -1.00 11.17
CA ASP A 91 12.27 0.04 11.47
C ASP A 91 11.70 0.71 10.23
N LYS A 92 12.48 0.88 9.17
CA LYS A 92 11.97 1.37 7.87
C LYS A 92 10.85 0.49 7.34
N TYR A 93 11.06 -0.83 7.36
CA TYR A 93 10.04 -1.79 6.94
C TYR A 93 8.75 -1.65 7.75
N PHE A 94 8.85 -1.63 9.08
CA PHE A 94 7.67 -1.53 9.95
C PHE A 94 7.01 -0.15 9.91
N GLY A 95 7.78 0.92 9.70
CA GLY A 95 7.22 2.26 9.45
C GLY A 95 6.40 2.29 8.16
N CYS A 96 6.93 1.75 7.05
CA CYS A 96 6.21 1.65 5.78
C CYS A 96 5.00 0.70 5.88
N CYS A 97 5.13 -0.42 6.60
CA CYS A 97 4.03 -1.33 6.84
C CYS A 97 2.90 -0.67 7.66
N THR A 98 3.25 0.12 8.67
CA THR A 98 2.28 0.89 9.47
C THR A 98 1.55 1.90 8.58
N LEU A 99 2.26 2.66 7.75
CA LEU A 99 1.62 3.54 6.77
C LEU A 99 0.68 2.77 5.84
N MET A 100 1.13 1.64 5.29
CA MET A 100 0.33 0.80 4.40
C MET A 100 -1.03 0.43 5.01
N ILE A 101 -1.04 0.10 6.30
CA ILE A 101 -2.25 -0.36 6.99
C ILE A 101 -3.07 0.76 7.62
N THR A 102 -2.54 1.98 7.75
CA THR A 102 -3.24 3.13 8.35
C THR A 102 -3.67 4.18 7.33
N MET A 103 -3.12 4.17 6.13
CA MET A 103 -3.62 5.00 5.03
C MET A 103 -5.00 4.54 4.56
N PRO A 104 -5.86 5.46 4.06
CA PRO A 104 -7.11 5.07 3.41
C PRO A 104 -6.91 4.09 2.25
N GLY A 105 -7.94 3.33 1.92
CA GLY A 105 -7.89 2.35 0.85
C GLY A 105 -7.75 0.90 1.36
N LEU A 106 -7.11 0.05 0.59
CA LEU A 106 -6.95 -1.37 0.88
C LEU A 106 -5.46 -1.71 1.03
N PRO A 107 -4.99 -2.17 2.19
CA PRO A 107 -3.64 -2.71 2.30
C PRO A 107 -3.57 -4.11 1.68
N MET A 108 -2.51 -4.37 0.95
CA MET A 108 -2.23 -5.68 0.36
C MET A 108 -0.87 -6.18 0.84
N PHE A 109 -0.87 -7.34 1.47
CA PHE A 109 0.36 -8.05 1.83
C PHE A 109 0.74 -8.99 0.67
N GLY A 110 1.96 -8.83 0.18
CA GLY A 110 2.50 -9.72 -0.83
C GLY A 110 2.93 -11.07 -0.22
N HIS A 111 3.07 -12.08 -1.09
CA HIS A 111 3.55 -13.39 -0.68
C HIS A 111 4.91 -13.27 0.03
N GLY A 112 5.06 -13.96 1.15
CA GLY A 112 6.30 -14.01 1.93
C GLY A 112 6.65 -12.70 2.65
N GLN A 113 5.82 -11.67 2.60
CA GLN A 113 6.09 -10.39 3.25
C GLN A 113 6.16 -10.54 4.77
N ILE A 114 5.21 -11.24 5.37
CA ILE A 114 5.14 -11.45 6.82
C ILE A 114 6.27 -12.36 7.29
N GLU A 115 6.54 -13.40 6.53
CA GLU A 115 7.57 -14.40 6.79
C GLU A 115 8.99 -13.88 6.52
N GLY A 116 9.11 -12.82 5.73
CA GLY A 116 10.40 -12.25 5.36
C GLY A 116 11.16 -13.10 4.35
N TYR A 117 10.46 -13.69 3.39
CA TYR A 117 11.09 -14.48 2.33
C TYR A 117 11.86 -13.59 1.37
N THR A 118 12.98 -14.12 0.88
CA THR A 118 13.87 -13.43 -0.09
C THR A 118 13.66 -13.87 -1.52
N GLU A 119 13.04 -15.02 -1.72
CA GLU A 119 12.77 -15.50 -3.06
C GLU A 119 11.61 -14.71 -3.67
N LYS A 120 11.88 -14.06 -4.80
CA LYS A 120 10.84 -13.46 -5.62
C LYS A 120 10.04 -14.59 -6.26
N TYR A 121 8.75 -14.58 -6.05
CA TYR A 121 7.83 -15.58 -6.55
C TYR A 121 6.86 -14.92 -7.54
N GLY A 122 7.17 -15.06 -8.82
CA GLY A 122 6.35 -14.56 -9.91
C GLY A 122 5.43 -15.62 -10.51
N MET A 123 4.57 -15.20 -11.43
CA MET A 123 3.60 -16.08 -12.08
C MET A 123 4.26 -17.13 -13.01
N GLU A 124 5.50 -16.89 -13.41
CA GLU A 124 6.33 -17.80 -14.22
C GLU A 124 6.86 -19.01 -13.46
N TYR A 125 6.80 -19.01 -12.13
CA TYR A 125 7.32 -20.09 -11.31
C TYR A 125 6.23 -21.11 -10.99
N THR A 126 6.58 -22.39 -11.13
CA THR A 126 5.68 -23.51 -10.77
C THR A 126 5.84 -23.95 -9.33
N LYS A 127 6.97 -23.60 -8.70
CA LYS A 127 7.30 -23.92 -7.31
C LYS A 127 8.40 -22.98 -6.79
N ALA A 128 8.51 -22.88 -5.47
CA ALA A 128 9.65 -22.24 -4.83
C ALA A 128 10.94 -23.05 -5.09
N TYR A 129 12.06 -22.36 -5.27
CA TYR A 129 13.39 -22.93 -5.44
C TYR A 129 14.17 -22.94 -4.14
N LYS A 130 13.88 -22.00 -3.24
CA LYS A 130 14.46 -21.91 -1.92
C LYS A 130 13.55 -22.55 -0.88
N ASP A 131 14.13 -23.30 0.05
CA ASP A 131 13.43 -23.82 1.23
C ASP A 131 13.61 -22.83 2.38
N GLU A 132 13.00 -21.65 2.24
CA GLU A 132 13.11 -20.58 3.22
C GLU A 132 12.19 -20.85 4.41
N LYS A 133 12.70 -20.63 5.60
CA LYS A 133 11.92 -20.64 6.83
C LYS A 133 11.51 -19.22 7.21
N PRO A 134 10.31 -19.04 7.80
CA PRO A 134 9.92 -17.74 8.33
C PRO A 134 10.96 -17.19 9.31
N ARG A 135 11.16 -15.88 9.28
CA ARG A 135 11.98 -15.16 10.24
C ARG A 135 11.14 -14.85 11.46
N ASP A 136 11.33 -15.60 12.54
CA ASP A 136 10.48 -15.53 13.74
C ASP A 136 10.29 -14.10 14.25
N TYR A 137 11.39 -13.31 14.35
CA TYR A 137 11.32 -11.92 14.82
C TYR A 137 10.44 -11.03 13.95
N LEU A 138 10.42 -11.26 12.63
CA LEU A 138 9.58 -10.49 11.71
C LEU A 138 8.11 -10.86 11.89
N VAL A 139 7.82 -12.14 11.98
CA VAL A 139 6.48 -12.66 12.26
C VAL A 139 5.97 -12.13 13.60
N GLU A 140 6.79 -12.20 14.66
CA GLU A 140 6.44 -11.69 15.99
C GLU A 140 6.12 -10.19 15.95
N ARG A 141 6.95 -9.37 15.28
CA ARG A 141 6.67 -7.94 15.14
C ARG A 141 5.37 -7.67 14.37
N HIS A 142 5.04 -8.44 13.33
CA HIS A 142 3.73 -8.31 12.68
C HIS A 142 2.58 -8.61 13.65
N TRP A 143 2.72 -9.65 14.47
CA TRP A 143 1.70 -9.99 15.46
C TRP A 143 1.51 -8.91 16.53
N HIS A 144 2.58 -8.25 16.97
CA HIS A 144 2.54 -7.25 18.01
C HIS A 144 2.23 -5.83 17.50
N ASP A 145 2.82 -5.42 16.37
CA ASP A 145 2.78 -4.04 15.90
C ASP A 145 1.71 -3.81 14.81
N ILE A 146 1.52 -4.78 13.91
CA ILE A 146 0.73 -4.61 12.69
C ILE A 146 -0.69 -5.19 12.82
N PHE A 147 -0.83 -6.43 13.22
CA PHE A 147 -2.13 -7.09 13.25
C PHE A 147 -3.14 -6.50 14.25
N PRO A 148 -2.75 -5.96 15.40
CA PRO A 148 -3.69 -5.24 16.27
C PRO A 148 -4.32 -4.01 15.56
N LEU A 149 -3.56 -3.30 14.74
CA LEU A 149 -4.07 -2.19 13.92
C LEU A 149 -4.95 -2.71 12.77
N MET A 150 -4.55 -3.82 12.13
CA MET A 150 -5.36 -4.45 11.08
C MET A 150 -6.74 -4.90 11.58
N LYS A 151 -6.85 -5.38 12.82
CA LYS A 151 -8.14 -5.69 13.45
C LYS A 151 -9.05 -4.48 13.61
N LYS A 152 -8.48 -3.27 13.60
CA LYS A 152 -9.19 -1.99 13.67
C LYS A 152 -9.20 -1.25 12.34
N ARG A 153 -9.00 -1.96 11.24
CA ARG A 153 -8.87 -1.36 9.89
C ARG A 153 -10.05 -0.47 9.51
N TYR A 154 -11.24 -0.74 10.03
CA TYR A 154 -12.43 0.09 9.82
C TYR A 154 -12.24 1.55 10.25
N LEU A 155 -11.31 1.86 11.16
CA LEU A 155 -10.97 3.22 11.57
C LEU A 155 -10.16 3.97 10.50
N PHE A 156 -9.42 3.27 9.66
CA PHE A 156 -8.45 3.83 8.72
C PHE A 156 -8.86 3.69 7.24
N SER A 157 -9.86 2.88 6.95
CA SER A 157 -10.22 2.54 5.56
C SER A 157 -10.87 3.68 4.79
N GLY A 158 -11.52 4.61 5.49
CA GLY A 158 -12.21 5.76 4.93
C GLY A 158 -11.36 7.02 4.88
N VAL A 159 -11.93 8.08 4.32
CA VAL A 159 -11.30 9.41 4.25
C VAL A 159 -12.02 10.46 5.09
N GLU A 160 -13.15 10.09 5.67
CA GLU A 160 -14.03 10.99 6.40
C GLU A 160 -13.36 11.53 7.67
N ASN A 161 -12.49 10.72 8.28
CA ASN A 161 -11.72 11.05 9.49
C ASN A 161 -10.20 11.04 9.22
N PHE A 162 -9.81 11.04 7.96
CA PHE A 162 -8.38 11.05 7.61
C PHE A 162 -7.86 12.48 7.62
N LEU A 163 -6.93 12.74 8.52
CA LEU A 163 -6.20 13.99 8.61
C LEU A 163 -4.71 13.69 8.42
N PHE A 164 -4.04 14.54 7.67
CA PHE A 164 -2.62 14.37 7.37
C PHE A 164 -1.87 15.64 7.76
N TYR A 165 -1.17 15.56 8.89
CA TYR A 165 -0.51 16.71 9.53
C TYR A 165 0.95 16.84 9.14
N ASP A 166 1.44 18.07 9.26
CA ASP A 166 2.87 18.39 9.21
C ASP A 166 3.43 18.50 10.63
N LEU A 167 4.54 17.84 10.88
CA LEU A 167 5.35 18.10 12.05
C LEU A 167 6.36 19.19 11.71
N TRP A 168 6.27 20.33 12.40
CA TRP A 168 7.23 21.43 12.25
C TRP A 168 8.37 21.25 13.23
N GLN A 169 9.58 21.35 12.74
CA GLN A 169 10.81 21.28 13.52
C GLN A 169 11.80 22.32 12.99
N ASP A 170 12.35 23.14 13.89
CA ASP A 170 13.33 24.18 13.56
C ASP A 170 12.90 25.15 12.43
N GLY A 171 11.60 25.45 12.35
CA GLY A 171 11.02 26.36 11.36
C GLY A 171 10.75 25.75 9.99
N ALA A 172 10.92 24.45 9.83
CA ALA A 172 10.63 23.71 8.61
C ALA A 172 9.77 22.45 8.90
N VAL A 173 9.11 21.94 7.87
CA VAL A 173 8.39 20.65 7.97
C VAL A 173 9.42 19.53 8.03
N ASN A 174 9.28 18.65 9.01
CA ASN A 174 10.04 17.41 9.04
C ASN A 174 9.38 16.39 8.10
N GLU A 175 9.93 16.28 6.90
CA GLU A 175 9.38 15.43 5.85
C GLU A 175 9.45 13.93 6.14
N ASN A 176 10.27 13.53 7.12
CA ASN A 176 10.43 12.12 7.50
C ASN A 176 9.41 11.66 8.55
N VAL A 177 8.54 12.54 9.01
CA VAL A 177 7.48 12.22 9.97
C VAL A 177 6.12 12.27 9.28
N PHE A 178 5.39 11.16 9.39
CA PHE A 178 4.02 11.01 8.91
C PHE A 178 3.07 11.03 10.13
N ALA A 179 2.24 12.05 10.24
CA ALA A 179 1.32 12.25 11.36
C ALA A 179 -0.14 12.50 10.89
#